data_42e3bad11a9bd0c13a1fbf46102acfc4
#
_entry.id   42e3bad11a9bd0c13a1fbf46102acfc4
#
_cell.length_a   1.000
_cell.length_b   1.000
_cell.length_c   1.000
_cell.angle_alpha   90.00
_cell.angle_beta   90.00
_cell.angle_gamma   90.00
#
_symmetry.space_group_name_H-M   'P 1'
#
loop_
_entity.id
_entity.type
_entity.pdbx_description
1 polymer ?
#
loop_
_entity_poly.entity_id
_entity_poly.type
_entity_poly.pdbx_seq_one_letter_code
_entity_poly.pdbx_strand_id
1 'polypeptide(L)'
;MTRKTNDAIEVRNAVKRYGTFTALKQVSLTISDNEFFTLLGPSGCGKTTLLRMIAGFEDVTEGGIFLFGEEIEGLPPHKRPINTVFQNYALFPHMTVLDNVGFGLEMLGKSKSEARKRAGEVLEMVQLSQFSARKPSQLSGGQQQRVALARALAPRPKVLLLDEPLSALDLKLRKAMQIELKHLQKETGITFIFVTHDQEEALTMSDRVAVMSAGEVQQLGDAREIYERPRNMFVADFIGETNLLEVTVDQIDAGRAACHLGGGHRLTCDAVDGIGAGARVHMSLRPERLFLSSAPTESESLKARVRENIFIGTDISTILDLDDGPEFRVRASNSSRGTSRVFDPGTEVFVNMERGAARLLVD
;
A
#
# COMPACT_ATOMS: atom_id res chain seq x y z
N MET A 1 27.40 10.58 -20.62
CA MET A 1 25.98 10.66 -21.11
C MET A 1 25.11 10.29 -19.92
N THR A 2 24.59 11.26 -19.19
CA THR A 2 23.61 11.07 -18.11
C THR A 2 22.33 10.54 -18.75
N ARG A 3 21.93 9.31 -18.43
CA ARG A 3 20.55 8.83 -18.68
C ARG A 3 19.61 9.86 -18.07
N LYS A 4 18.74 10.48 -18.88
CA LYS A 4 17.56 11.17 -18.38
C LYS A 4 16.73 10.08 -17.68
N THR A 5 16.89 9.95 -16.37
CA THR A 5 15.98 9.17 -15.54
C THR A 5 14.67 9.94 -15.54
N ASN A 6 13.57 9.24 -15.84
CA ASN A 6 12.23 9.80 -15.80
C ASN A 6 11.70 9.82 -14.34
N ASP A 7 12.62 9.95 -13.36
CA ASP A 7 12.33 9.86 -11.94
C ASP A 7 11.97 11.24 -11.40
N ALA A 8 10.78 11.34 -10.81
CA ALA A 8 10.34 12.55 -10.13
C ALA A 8 11.04 12.72 -8.78
N ILE A 9 11.15 11.63 -8.01
CA ILE A 9 11.86 11.60 -6.72
C ILE A 9 12.86 10.44 -6.71
N GLU A 10 14.06 10.73 -6.23
CA GLU A 10 15.06 9.72 -5.91
C GLU A 10 15.54 9.94 -4.47
N VAL A 11 15.43 8.90 -3.65
CA VAL A 11 15.94 8.85 -2.29
C VAL A 11 17.15 7.92 -2.29
N ARG A 12 18.30 8.43 -1.83
CA ARG A 12 19.59 7.69 -1.82
C ARG A 12 20.09 7.53 -0.39
N ASN A 13 20.06 6.31 0.12
CA ASN A 13 20.59 5.93 1.43
C ASN A 13 20.16 6.89 2.56
N ALA A 14 18.92 7.36 2.52
CA ALA A 14 18.42 8.35 3.45
C ALA A 14 18.31 7.77 4.86
N VAL A 15 18.98 8.42 5.81
CA VAL A 15 18.92 8.11 7.24
C VAL A 15 18.30 9.28 7.98
N LYS A 16 17.41 8.99 8.92
CA LYS A 16 16.90 9.99 9.87
C LYS A 16 17.08 9.51 11.29
N ARG A 17 17.78 10.34 12.11
CA ARG A 17 17.97 10.10 13.53
C ARG A 17 17.38 11.23 14.36
N TYR A 18 16.78 10.88 15.48
CA TYR A 18 16.32 11.77 16.54
C TYR A 18 17.05 11.36 17.84
N GLY A 19 18.17 12.03 18.13
CA GLY A 19 19.06 11.62 19.20
C GLY A 19 19.59 10.20 18.96
N THR A 20 19.28 9.27 19.86
CA THR A 20 19.68 7.85 19.74
C THR A 20 18.72 6.99 18.90
N PHE A 21 17.53 7.49 18.60
CA PHE A 21 16.52 6.76 17.84
C PHE A 21 16.71 6.96 16.34
N THR A 22 16.82 5.86 15.58
CA THR A 22 16.88 5.89 14.11
C THR A 22 15.51 5.59 13.54
N ALA A 23 14.87 6.61 12.97
CA ALA A 23 13.54 6.51 12.37
C ALA A 23 13.57 5.96 10.94
N LEU A 24 14.65 6.23 10.18
CA LEU A 24 14.89 5.68 8.84
C LEU A 24 16.32 5.17 8.74
N LYS A 25 16.49 3.97 8.19
CA LYS A 25 17.74 3.24 8.10
C LYS A 25 18.14 3.02 6.64
N GLN A 26 18.92 3.93 6.06
CA GLN A 26 19.46 3.84 4.69
C GLN A 26 18.41 3.55 3.61
N VAL A 27 17.26 4.23 3.69
CA VAL A 27 16.19 4.06 2.70
C VAL A 27 16.64 4.54 1.33
N SER A 28 16.51 3.68 0.32
CA SER A 28 16.75 4.00 -1.08
C SER A 28 15.56 3.57 -1.92
N LEU A 29 14.98 4.50 -2.67
CA LEU A 29 13.88 4.24 -3.60
C LEU A 29 13.80 5.32 -4.68
N THR A 30 13.17 4.97 -5.79
CA THR A 30 12.87 5.89 -6.88
C THR A 30 11.37 5.93 -7.16
N ILE A 31 10.85 7.12 -7.46
CA ILE A 31 9.45 7.34 -7.83
C ILE A 31 9.46 7.99 -9.21
N SER A 32 8.79 7.37 -10.17
CA SER A 32 8.77 7.84 -11.54
C SER A 32 7.87 9.08 -11.70
N ASP A 33 8.11 9.85 -12.76
CA ASP A 33 7.22 10.96 -13.10
C ASP A 33 5.82 10.45 -13.49
N ASN A 34 4.78 11.18 -13.06
CA ASN A 34 3.38 10.80 -13.27
C ASN A 34 2.99 9.45 -12.66
N GLU A 35 3.65 9.01 -11.60
CA GLU A 35 3.35 7.77 -10.86
C GLU A 35 2.42 8.05 -9.67
N PHE A 36 1.48 7.16 -9.40
CA PHE A 36 0.79 7.06 -8.11
C PHE A 36 1.55 6.08 -7.22
N PHE A 37 2.41 6.62 -6.35
CA PHE A 37 3.30 5.85 -5.49
C PHE A 37 2.79 5.81 -4.06
N THR A 38 2.79 4.65 -3.43
CA THR A 38 2.33 4.51 -2.03
C THR A 38 3.42 4.04 -1.09
N LEU A 39 3.55 4.73 0.05
CA LEU A 39 4.29 4.27 1.22
C LEU A 39 3.30 3.57 2.16
N LEU A 40 3.41 2.26 2.30
CA LEU A 40 2.53 1.40 3.10
C LEU A 40 3.29 0.78 4.26
N GLY A 41 2.66 0.62 5.42
CA GLY A 41 3.26 -0.06 6.57
C GLY A 41 2.59 0.27 7.89
N PRO A 42 2.93 -0.39 9.00
CA PRO A 42 2.37 -0.12 10.31
C PRO A 42 2.71 1.27 10.82
N SER A 43 1.99 1.70 11.87
CA SER A 43 2.27 2.99 12.53
C SER A 43 3.70 3.01 13.09
N GLY A 44 4.38 4.15 12.97
CA GLY A 44 5.75 4.32 13.49
C GLY A 44 6.87 3.71 12.63
N CYS A 45 6.60 3.13 11.46
CA CYS A 45 7.65 2.54 10.61
C CYS A 45 8.45 3.56 9.76
N GLY A 46 8.18 4.87 9.86
CA GLY A 46 8.96 5.91 9.19
C GLY A 46 8.32 6.56 7.97
N LYS A 47 7.12 6.15 7.51
CA LYS A 47 6.44 6.70 6.32
C LYS A 47 6.29 8.22 6.33
N THR A 48 5.63 8.75 7.37
CA THR A 48 5.43 10.20 7.55
C THR A 48 6.76 10.94 7.72
N THR A 49 7.78 10.31 8.34
CA THR A 49 9.12 10.88 8.43
C THR A 49 9.74 11.05 7.04
N LEU A 50 9.70 10.02 6.21
CA LEU A 50 10.19 10.08 4.82
C LEU A 50 9.42 11.13 4.01
N LEU A 51 8.07 11.15 4.14
CA LEU A 51 7.24 12.15 3.47
C LEU A 51 7.64 13.59 3.88
N ARG A 52 7.86 13.83 5.17
CA ARG A 52 8.28 15.16 5.70
C ARG A 52 9.67 15.56 5.23
N MET A 53 10.59 14.61 5.08
CA MET A 53 11.91 14.86 4.50
C MET A 53 11.80 15.29 3.03
N ILE A 54 10.97 14.61 2.23
CA ILE A 54 10.68 14.99 0.84
C ILE A 54 10.04 16.38 0.77
N ALA A 55 9.11 16.68 1.69
CA ALA A 55 8.45 17.98 1.79
C ALA A 55 9.37 19.13 2.26
N GLY A 56 10.49 18.80 2.92
CA GLY A 56 11.41 19.78 3.53
C GLY A 56 10.99 20.26 4.91
N PHE A 57 10.11 19.55 5.59
CA PHE A 57 9.76 19.80 7.00
C PHE A 57 10.70 19.09 7.99
N GLU A 58 11.49 18.15 7.49
CA GLU A 58 12.49 17.40 8.25
C GLU A 58 13.77 17.32 7.42
N ASP A 59 14.93 17.51 8.09
CA ASP A 59 16.23 17.37 7.44
C ASP A 59 16.64 15.90 7.36
N VAL A 60 17.39 15.55 6.33
CA VAL A 60 18.06 14.27 6.20
C VAL A 60 19.29 14.25 7.12
N THR A 61 19.52 13.14 7.84
CA THR A 61 20.73 13.01 8.67
C THR A 61 21.92 12.53 7.86
N GLU A 62 21.72 11.56 6.96
CA GLU A 62 22.71 11.04 6.02
C GLU A 62 22.00 10.62 4.73
N GLY A 63 22.71 10.59 3.62
CA GLY A 63 22.15 10.29 2.30
C GLY A 63 21.63 11.53 1.60
N GLY A 64 20.71 11.41 0.64
CA GLY A 64 20.22 12.53 -0.14
C GLY A 64 18.84 12.29 -0.77
N ILE A 65 18.12 13.38 -1.06
CA ILE A 65 16.84 13.37 -1.78
C ILE A 65 16.95 14.28 -2.99
N PHE A 66 16.56 13.75 -4.14
CA PHE A 66 16.63 14.45 -5.43
C PHE A 66 15.22 14.57 -6.03
N LEU A 67 14.92 15.72 -6.61
CA LEU A 67 13.69 16.00 -7.33
C LEU A 67 14.04 16.29 -8.79
N PHE A 68 13.59 15.43 -9.72
CA PHE A 68 13.97 15.50 -11.16
C PHE A 68 15.48 15.61 -11.38
N GLY A 69 16.27 14.90 -10.56
CA GLY A 69 17.73 14.90 -10.62
C GLY A 69 18.43 16.06 -9.91
N GLU A 70 17.71 17.02 -9.40
CA GLU A 70 18.24 18.14 -8.60
C GLU A 70 18.15 17.81 -7.11
N GLU A 71 19.23 18.01 -6.38
CA GLU A 71 19.26 17.84 -4.93
C GLU A 71 18.38 18.89 -4.23
N ILE A 72 17.49 18.46 -3.35
CA ILE A 72 16.54 19.35 -2.67
C ILE A 72 16.86 19.55 -1.18
N GLU A 73 17.98 19.01 -0.69
CA GLU A 73 18.42 19.24 0.68
C GLU A 73 18.77 20.73 0.88
N GLY A 74 18.50 21.24 2.08
CA GLY A 74 18.69 22.65 2.39
C GLY A 74 17.69 23.60 1.71
N LEU A 75 16.85 23.13 0.78
CA LEU A 75 15.76 23.92 0.24
C LEU A 75 14.56 23.91 1.20
N PRO A 76 14.12 25.09 1.68
CA PRO A 76 12.94 25.16 2.55
C PRO A 76 11.66 24.74 1.79
N PRO A 77 10.60 24.28 2.49
CA PRO A 77 9.38 23.74 1.88
C PRO A 77 8.76 24.62 0.77
N HIS A 78 8.71 25.94 1.00
CA HIS A 78 8.10 26.88 0.06
C HIS A 78 8.88 27.09 -1.26
N LYS A 79 10.13 26.62 -1.34
CA LYS A 79 10.94 26.65 -2.57
C LYS A 79 10.93 25.32 -3.33
N ARG A 80 10.37 24.26 -2.75
CA ARG A 80 10.21 22.97 -3.41
C ARG A 80 8.93 23.01 -4.24
N PRO A 81 8.93 22.59 -5.52
CA PRO A 81 7.71 22.48 -6.32
C PRO A 81 6.87 21.25 -5.93
N ILE A 82 6.66 21.11 -4.62
CA ILE A 82 5.99 20.02 -3.92
C ILE A 82 4.92 20.61 -3.02
N ASN A 83 3.72 20.07 -3.03
CA ASN A 83 2.68 20.42 -2.07
C ASN A 83 2.24 19.23 -1.25
N THR A 84 1.75 19.50 -0.04
CA THR A 84 1.33 18.47 0.92
C THR A 84 -0.13 18.66 1.33
N VAL A 85 -0.89 17.57 1.33
CA VAL A 85 -2.18 17.45 1.99
C VAL A 85 -1.96 16.68 3.29
N PHE A 86 -2.22 17.34 4.42
CA PHE A 86 -2.05 16.76 5.76
C PHE A 86 -3.29 15.96 6.17
N GLN A 87 -3.13 15.03 7.08
CA GLN A 87 -4.18 14.17 7.63
C GLN A 87 -5.40 14.95 8.16
N ASN A 88 -5.19 16.11 8.79
CA ASN A 88 -6.23 16.98 9.32
C ASN A 88 -6.68 18.07 8.33
N TYR A 89 -6.29 17.94 7.05
CA TYR A 89 -6.56 18.88 5.95
C TYR A 89 -6.00 20.30 6.13
N ALA A 90 -5.78 20.76 7.36
CA ALA A 90 -5.21 22.06 7.73
C ALA A 90 -5.86 23.26 6.97
N LEU A 91 -7.18 23.25 6.80
CA LEU A 91 -7.90 24.35 6.15
C LEU A 91 -7.95 25.57 7.08
N PHE A 92 -7.88 26.77 6.47
CA PHE A 92 -8.01 28.03 7.19
C PHE A 92 -9.50 28.26 7.53
N PRO A 93 -9.90 28.16 8.82
CA PRO A 93 -11.32 28.13 9.20
C PRO A 93 -12.04 29.49 9.01
N HIS A 94 -11.28 30.58 8.98
CA HIS A 94 -11.79 31.95 8.81
C HIS A 94 -11.97 32.35 7.36
N MET A 95 -11.35 31.63 6.41
CA MET A 95 -11.43 31.87 4.95
C MET A 95 -12.56 31.10 4.31
N THR A 96 -13.05 31.61 3.17
CA THR A 96 -13.95 30.85 2.30
C THR A 96 -13.21 29.70 1.61
N VAL A 97 -13.95 28.78 0.99
CA VAL A 97 -13.40 27.71 0.15
C VAL A 97 -12.55 28.30 -0.98
N LEU A 98 -13.07 29.31 -1.68
CA LEU A 98 -12.34 29.97 -2.78
C LEU A 98 -11.03 30.62 -2.29
N ASP A 99 -11.08 31.33 -1.16
CA ASP A 99 -9.90 31.98 -0.61
C ASP A 99 -8.88 30.96 -0.05
N ASN A 100 -9.33 29.83 0.54
CA ASN A 100 -8.45 28.73 0.93
C ASN A 100 -7.66 28.20 -0.27
N VAL A 101 -8.32 27.95 -1.40
CA VAL A 101 -7.69 27.40 -2.61
C VAL A 101 -6.77 28.44 -3.26
N GLY A 102 -7.15 29.71 -3.25
CA GLY A 102 -6.37 30.83 -3.83
C GLY A 102 -5.15 31.25 -2.99
N PHE A 103 -5.15 30.97 -1.68
CA PHE A 103 -4.16 31.48 -0.75
C PHE A 103 -2.70 31.22 -1.17
N GLY A 104 -2.37 29.99 -1.54
CA GLY A 104 -1.01 29.64 -1.98
C GLY A 104 -0.54 30.42 -3.20
N LEU A 105 -1.46 30.75 -4.12
CA LEU A 105 -1.15 31.52 -5.31
C LEU A 105 -0.85 33.00 -4.97
N GLU A 106 -1.59 33.59 -4.02
CA GLU A 106 -1.32 34.94 -3.52
C GLU A 106 0.06 35.02 -2.85
N MET A 107 0.42 33.98 -2.05
CA MET A 107 1.75 33.88 -1.42
C MET A 107 2.89 33.74 -2.43
N LEU A 108 2.60 33.17 -3.62
CA LEU A 108 3.53 33.10 -4.74
C LEU A 108 3.55 34.39 -5.59
N GLY A 109 2.91 35.47 -5.13
CA GLY A 109 2.92 36.78 -5.78
C GLY A 109 1.93 36.96 -6.93
N LYS A 110 0.98 36.03 -7.11
CA LYS A 110 -0.11 36.23 -8.10
C LYS A 110 -1.09 37.27 -7.62
N SER A 111 -1.64 38.02 -8.56
CA SER A 111 -2.71 38.96 -8.23
C SER A 111 -3.95 38.24 -7.70
N LYS A 112 -4.72 38.89 -6.86
CA LYS A 112 -5.95 38.35 -6.28
C LYS A 112 -6.96 37.89 -7.35
N SER A 113 -7.00 38.55 -8.49
CA SER A 113 -7.85 38.21 -9.64
C SER A 113 -7.39 36.90 -10.28
N GLU A 114 -6.07 36.73 -10.53
CA GLU A 114 -5.49 35.52 -11.09
C GLU A 114 -5.64 34.33 -10.12
N ALA A 115 -5.37 34.58 -8.83
CA ALA A 115 -5.52 33.55 -7.79
C ALA A 115 -6.97 33.03 -7.69
N ARG A 116 -7.97 33.94 -7.72
CA ARG A 116 -9.39 33.57 -7.71
C ARG A 116 -9.83 32.86 -8.98
N LYS A 117 -9.37 33.30 -10.15
CA LYS A 117 -9.65 32.61 -11.40
C LYS A 117 -9.15 31.17 -11.35
N ARG A 118 -7.87 30.98 -11.00
CA ARG A 118 -7.27 29.64 -10.91
C ARG A 118 -7.93 28.79 -9.83
N ALA A 119 -8.26 29.36 -8.66
CA ALA A 119 -8.98 28.65 -7.61
C ALA A 119 -10.36 28.16 -8.10
N GLY A 120 -11.08 28.97 -8.88
CA GLY A 120 -12.36 28.58 -9.51
C GLY A 120 -12.21 27.40 -10.46
N GLU A 121 -11.20 27.42 -11.34
CA GLU A 121 -10.90 26.31 -12.27
C GLU A 121 -10.63 24.99 -11.50
N VAL A 122 -9.84 25.06 -10.41
CA VAL A 122 -9.53 23.85 -9.62
C VAL A 122 -10.72 23.39 -8.78
N LEU A 123 -11.57 24.33 -8.29
CA LEU A 123 -12.81 23.95 -7.61
C LEU A 123 -13.82 23.28 -8.55
N GLU A 124 -13.84 23.64 -9.83
CA GLU A 124 -14.61 22.93 -10.84
C GLU A 124 -14.10 21.50 -11.05
N MET A 125 -12.78 21.31 -11.18
CA MET A 125 -12.14 20.00 -11.30
C MET A 125 -12.50 19.04 -10.15
N VAL A 126 -12.58 19.56 -8.90
CA VAL A 126 -12.97 18.76 -7.72
C VAL A 126 -14.48 18.83 -7.42
N GLN A 127 -15.31 19.33 -8.31
CA GLN A 127 -16.78 19.42 -8.23
C GLN A 127 -17.30 20.20 -7.00
N LEU A 128 -16.60 21.28 -6.62
CA LEU A 128 -16.96 22.11 -5.45
C LEU A 128 -17.29 23.57 -5.79
N SER A 129 -17.51 23.94 -7.05
CA SER A 129 -17.80 25.32 -7.47
C SER A 129 -18.94 25.97 -6.71
N GLN A 130 -20.03 25.20 -6.43
CA GLN A 130 -21.21 25.69 -5.69
C GLN A 130 -20.94 25.98 -4.19
N PHE A 131 -19.80 25.52 -3.66
CA PHE A 131 -19.42 25.75 -2.26
C PHE A 131 -18.35 26.85 -2.10
N SER A 132 -17.96 27.51 -3.18
CA SER A 132 -16.86 28.49 -3.20
C SER A 132 -16.95 29.59 -2.14
N ALA A 133 -18.15 30.05 -1.82
CA ALA A 133 -18.41 31.09 -0.81
C ALA A 133 -18.58 30.56 0.63
N ARG A 134 -18.62 29.23 0.84
CA ARG A 134 -18.76 28.63 2.18
C ARG A 134 -17.44 28.65 2.93
N LYS A 135 -17.54 28.53 4.27
CA LYS A 135 -16.39 28.28 5.15
C LYS A 135 -16.21 26.77 5.39
N PRO A 136 -15.02 26.29 5.78
CA PRO A 136 -14.77 24.88 6.07
C PRO A 136 -15.73 24.26 7.07
N SER A 137 -16.17 24.99 8.10
CA SER A 137 -17.13 24.51 9.11
C SER A 137 -18.52 24.18 8.57
N GLN A 138 -18.84 24.61 7.34
CA GLN A 138 -20.11 24.37 6.66
C GLN A 138 -20.04 23.20 5.66
N LEU A 139 -18.93 22.45 5.67
CA LEU A 139 -18.64 21.36 4.75
C LEU A 139 -18.58 20.02 5.47
N SER A 140 -18.96 18.94 4.77
CA SER A 140 -18.69 17.58 5.22
C SER A 140 -17.18 17.26 5.17
N GLY A 141 -16.72 16.20 5.88
CA GLY A 141 -15.33 15.79 5.88
C GLY A 141 -14.76 15.54 4.48
N GLY A 142 -15.52 14.85 3.60
CA GLY A 142 -15.09 14.64 2.22
C GLY A 142 -15.04 15.91 1.39
N GLN A 143 -15.95 16.89 1.64
CA GLN A 143 -15.86 18.19 0.99
C GLN A 143 -14.64 18.97 1.47
N GLN A 144 -14.32 18.94 2.77
CA GLN A 144 -13.10 19.55 3.31
C GLN A 144 -11.85 18.96 2.71
N GLN A 145 -11.79 17.65 2.54
CA GLN A 145 -10.70 16.96 1.88
C GLN A 145 -10.51 17.44 0.43
N ARG A 146 -11.60 17.51 -0.35
CA ARG A 146 -11.54 18.03 -1.74
C ARG A 146 -11.06 19.47 -1.78
N VAL A 147 -11.43 20.32 -0.82
CA VAL A 147 -10.90 21.68 -0.70
C VAL A 147 -9.39 21.66 -0.42
N ALA A 148 -8.92 20.80 0.47
CA ALA A 148 -7.48 20.66 0.76
C ALA A 148 -6.70 20.19 -0.47
N LEU A 149 -7.26 19.24 -1.23
CA LEU A 149 -6.72 18.80 -2.51
C LEU A 149 -6.67 19.93 -3.53
N ALA A 150 -7.77 20.66 -3.70
CA ALA A 150 -7.84 21.80 -4.59
C ALA A 150 -6.80 22.87 -4.24
N ARG A 151 -6.64 23.19 -2.94
CA ARG A 151 -5.61 24.10 -2.44
C ARG A 151 -4.20 23.64 -2.80
N ALA A 152 -3.93 22.34 -2.66
CA ALA A 152 -2.64 21.78 -2.97
C ALA A 152 -2.36 21.71 -4.49
N LEU A 153 -3.37 21.55 -5.34
CA LEU A 153 -3.26 21.49 -6.80
C LEU A 153 -3.21 22.86 -7.47
N ALA A 154 -3.77 23.91 -6.83
CA ALA A 154 -3.88 25.25 -7.43
C ALA A 154 -2.53 25.84 -7.89
N PRO A 155 -1.42 25.71 -7.13
CA PRO A 155 -0.10 26.17 -7.55
C PRO A 155 0.56 25.35 -8.67
N ARG A 156 -0.05 24.24 -9.12
CA ARG A 156 0.52 23.30 -10.11
C ARG A 156 1.85 22.70 -9.65
N PRO A 157 1.88 21.97 -8.53
CA PRO A 157 3.11 21.31 -8.08
C PRO A 157 3.53 20.22 -9.07
N LYS A 158 4.82 19.85 -9.06
CA LYS A 158 5.32 18.68 -9.79
C LYS A 158 5.04 17.38 -9.03
N VAL A 159 5.02 17.44 -7.71
CA VAL A 159 4.74 16.30 -6.82
C VAL A 159 3.72 16.70 -5.76
N LEU A 160 2.74 15.84 -5.53
CA LEU A 160 1.74 16.00 -4.49
C LEU A 160 1.93 14.91 -3.42
N LEU A 161 2.14 15.33 -2.19
CA LEU A 161 2.27 14.46 -1.03
C LEU A 161 0.94 14.39 -0.28
N LEU A 162 0.52 13.17 0.08
CA LEU A 162 -0.76 12.89 0.73
C LEU A 162 -0.48 12.07 2.01
N ASP A 163 -0.57 12.72 3.18
CA ASP A 163 -0.30 12.08 4.48
C ASP A 163 -1.61 11.56 5.10
N GLU A 164 -1.90 10.27 4.92
CA GLU A 164 -3.11 9.57 5.39
C GLU A 164 -4.43 10.33 5.11
N PRO A 165 -4.66 10.82 3.89
CA PRO A 165 -5.75 11.75 3.63
C PRO A 165 -7.15 11.13 3.75
N LEU A 166 -7.27 9.80 3.73
CA LEU A 166 -8.54 9.08 3.76
C LEU A 166 -8.91 8.53 5.15
N SER A 167 -8.02 8.64 6.14
CA SER A 167 -8.15 7.99 7.45
C SER A 167 -9.37 8.46 8.26
N ALA A 168 -9.82 9.70 8.08
CA ALA A 168 -10.94 10.29 8.82
C ALA A 168 -12.31 10.05 8.15
N LEU A 169 -12.38 9.34 7.01
CA LEU A 169 -13.59 9.13 6.25
C LEU A 169 -14.27 7.78 6.58
N ASP A 170 -15.61 7.76 6.51
CA ASP A 170 -16.37 6.51 6.52
C ASP A 170 -16.06 5.65 5.26
N LEU A 171 -16.37 4.35 5.32
CA LEU A 171 -16.02 3.38 4.27
C LEU A 171 -16.57 3.77 2.89
N LYS A 172 -17.84 4.24 2.82
CA LYS A 172 -18.47 4.57 1.53
C LYS A 172 -17.82 5.79 0.89
N LEU A 173 -17.56 6.81 1.68
CA LEU A 173 -16.91 8.04 1.24
C LEU A 173 -15.45 7.78 0.88
N ARG A 174 -14.75 6.95 1.66
CA ARG A 174 -13.37 6.53 1.40
C ARG A 174 -13.25 5.88 0.02
N LYS A 175 -14.09 4.89 -0.29
CA LYS A 175 -14.10 4.22 -1.62
C LYS A 175 -14.37 5.19 -2.77
N ALA A 176 -15.28 6.13 -2.59
CA ALA A 176 -15.53 7.15 -3.60
C ALA A 176 -14.31 8.06 -3.81
N MET A 177 -13.64 8.46 -2.71
CA MET A 177 -12.46 9.32 -2.76
C MET A 177 -11.23 8.63 -3.35
N GLN A 178 -11.07 7.31 -3.16
CA GLN A 178 -10.01 6.52 -3.81
C GLN A 178 -10.10 6.63 -5.34
N ILE A 179 -11.29 6.42 -5.89
CA ILE A 179 -11.54 6.52 -7.33
C ILE A 179 -11.25 7.94 -7.83
N GLU A 180 -11.70 8.94 -7.09
CA GLU A 180 -11.51 10.35 -7.45
C GLU A 180 -10.04 10.76 -7.43
N LEU A 181 -9.26 10.36 -6.42
CA LEU A 181 -7.82 10.62 -6.34
C LEU A 181 -7.07 10.02 -7.53
N LYS A 182 -7.41 8.79 -7.92
CA LYS A 182 -6.79 8.13 -9.08
C LYS A 182 -7.15 8.83 -10.40
N HIS A 183 -8.39 9.31 -10.54
CA HIS A 183 -8.80 10.13 -11.68
C HIS A 183 -8.05 11.45 -11.74
N LEU A 184 -7.99 12.19 -10.63
CA LEU A 184 -7.26 13.45 -10.52
C LEU A 184 -5.78 13.30 -10.86
N GLN A 185 -5.13 12.26 -10.39
CA GLN A 185 -3.74 11.97 -10.71
C GLN A 185 -3.54 11.80 -12.23
N LYS A 186 -4.40 10.99 -12.87
CA LYS A 186 -4.35 10.76 -14.33
C LYS A 186 -4.64 12.02 -15.13
N GLU A 187 -5.63 12.80 -14.71
CA GLU A 187 -6.03 14.04 -15.40
C GLU A 187 -4.97 15.13 -15.29
N THR A 188 -4.36 15.26 -14.12
CA THR A 188 -3.36 16.30 -13.87
C THR A 188 -1.95 15.94 -14.35
N GLY A 189 -1.64 14.66 -14.49
CA GLY A 189 -0.30 14.16 -14.82
C GLY A 189 0.75 14.47 -13.74
N ILE A 190 0.33 14.73 -12.50
CA ILE A 190 1.21 15.01 -11.36
C ILE A 190 1.62 13.73 -10.68
N THR A 191 2.85 13.62 -10.21
CA THR A 191 3.30 12.51 -9.38
C THR A 191 2.66 12.61 -8.00
N PHE A 192 1.98 11.54 -7.56
CA PHE A 192 1.38 11.45 -6.22
C PHE A 192 2.20 10.50 -5.34
N ILE A 193 2.52 10.96 -4.12
CA ILE A 193 3.12 10.13 -3.06
C ILE A 193 2.09 10.05 -1.93
N PHE A 194 1.55 8.87 -1.75
CA PHE A 194 0.45 8.59 -0.83
C PHE A 194 0.96 7.77 0.36
N VAL A 195 0.67 8.23 1.57
CA VAL A 195 0.96 7.49 2.81
C VAL A 195 -0.32 6.88 3.34
N THR A 196 -0.30 5.60 3.63
CA THR A 196 -1.39 4.90 4.28
C THR A 196 -0.89 3.74 5.15
N HIS A 197 -1.74 3.26 6.03
CA HIS A 197 -1.60 1.98 6.71
C HIS A 197 -2.67 0.96 6.24
N ASP A 198 -3.56 1.38 5.33
CA ASP A 198 -4.63 0.55 4.77
C ASP A 198 -4.14 -0.14 3.49
N GLN A 199 -4.18 -1.48 3.52
CA GLN A 199 -3.70 -2.33 2.43
C GLN A 199 -4.62 -2.22 1.20
N GLU A 200 -5.95 -2.13 1.40
CA GLU A 200 -6.92 -2.00 0.30
C GLU A 200 -6.67 -0.72 -0.49
N GLU A 201 -6.37 0.39 0.21
CA GLU A 201 -6.00 1.65 -0.43
C GLU A 201 -4.75 1.50 -1.29
N ALA A 202 -3.68 0.94 -0.72
CA ALA A 202 -2.41 0.76 -1.41
C ALA A 202 -2.54 -0.13 -2.65
N LEU A 203 -3.22 -1.28 -2.53
CA LEU A 203 -3.37 -2.25 -3.63
C LEU A 203 -4.28 -1.75 -4.75
N THR A 204 -5.30 -0.92 -4.44
CA THR A 204 -6.28 -0.46 -5.45
C THR A 204 -5.86 0.79 -6.19
N MET A 205 -5.11 1.67 -5.56
CA MET A 205 -4.81 3.00 -6.11
C MET A 205 -3.44 3.10 -6.76
N SER A 206 -2.45 2.34 -6.30
CA SER A 206 -1.05 2.57 -6.61
C SER A 206 -0.61 1.92 -7.92
N ASP A 207 0.33 2.56 -8.59
CA ASP A 207 1.11 1.94 -9.65
C ASP A 207 2.25 1.11 -9.03
N ARG A 208 2.89 1.64 -7.96
CA ARG A 208 3.86 0.91 -7.14
C ARG A 208 3.68 1.23 -5.66
N VAL A 209 4.02 0.24 -4.83
CA VAL A 209 3.93 0.29 -3.37
C VAL A 209 5.30 -0.01 -2.77
N ALA A 210 5.75 0.82 -1.83
CA ALA A 210 6.86 0.52 -0.94
C ALA A 210 6.30 0.07 0.42
N VAL A 211 6.47 -1.20 0.76
CA VAL A 211 6.11 -1.74 2.07
C VAL A 211 7.24 -1.44 3.04
N MET A 212 6.95 -0.69 4.10
CA MET A 212 7.93 -0.25 5.09
C MET A 212 7.69 -0.90 6.45
N SER A 213 8.78 -1.27 7.12
CA SER A 213 8.78 -1.74 8.50
C SER A 213 10.07 -1.33 9.21
N ALA A 214 9.98 -0.95 10.47
CA ALA A 214 11.13 -0.64 11.34
C ALA A 214 12.17 0.33 10.73
N GLY A 215 11.70 1.30 9.93
CA GLY A 215 12.54 2.31 9.27
C GLY A 215 13.21 1.85 7.97
N GLU A 216 12.83 0.72 7.42
CA GLU A 216 13.38 0.11 6.21
C GLU A 216 12.30 -0.17 5.17
N VAL A 217 12.66 -0.22 3.89
CA VAL A 217 11.80 -0.72 2.81
C VAL A 217 11.97 -2.24 2.73
N GLN A 218 10.92 -2.97 3.05
CA GLN A 218 10.89 -4.44 3.02
C GLN A 218 10.73 -4.98 1.60
N GLN A 219 9.86 -4.34 0.83
CA GLN A 219 9.63 -4.67 -0.58
C GLN A 219 9.12 -3.44 -1.33
N LEU A 220 9.52 -3.32 -2.59
CA LEU A 220 9.05 -2.33 -3.54
C LEU A 220 8.64 -3.05 -4.82
N GLY A 221 7.40 -2.84 -5.28
CA GLY A 221 6.87 -3.48 -6.49
C GLY A 221 5.49 -2.97 -6.85
N ASP A 222 4.90 -3.50 -7.93
CA ASP A 222 3.48 -3.26 -8.20
C ASP A 222 2.57 -3.99 -7.20
N ALA A 223 1.29 -3.59 -7.15
CA ALA A 223 0.33 -4.14 -6.20
C ALA A 223 0.20 -5.67 -6.28
N ARG A 224 0.25 -6.22 -7.50
CA ARG A 224 0.13 -7.66 -7.74
C ARG A 224 1.39 -8.40 -7.28
N GLU A 225 2.56 -7.87 -7.56
CA GLU A 225 3.83 -8.43 -7.13
C GLU A 225 3.93 -8.48 -5.58
N ILE A 226 3.55 -7.39 -4.91
CA ILE A 226 3.54 -7.31 -3.44
C ILE A 226 2.60 -8.36 -2.84
N TYR A 227 1.42 -8.59 -3.44
CA TYR A 227 0.43 -9.53 -2.94
C TYR A 227 0.76 -11.00 -3.28
N GLU A 228 1.07 -11.28 -4.54
CA GLU A 228 1.28 -12.66 -5.03
C GLU A 228 2.71 -13.19 -4.77
N ARG A 229 3.69 -12.28 -4.66
CA ARG A 229 5.11 -12.62 -4.52
C ARG A 229 5.77 -11.87 -3.37
N PRO A 230 5.26 -12.03 -2.14
CA PRO A 230 5.90 -11.42 -0.98
C PRO A 230 7.33 -11.92 -0.85
N ARG A 231 8.25 -11.00 -0.52
CA ARG A 231 9.68 -11.29 -0.45
C ARG A 231 10.04 -12.00 0.85
N ASN A 232 9.41 -11.61 1.96
CA ASN A 232 9.69 -12.11 3.30
C ASN A 232 8.39 -12.33 4.09
N MET A 233 8.53 -12.92 5.28
CA MET A 233 7.41 -13.25 6.15
C MET A 233 6.62 -12.00 6.57
N PHE A 234 7.31 -10.88 6.87
CA PHE A 234 6.64 -9.64 7.23
C PHE A 234 5.68 -9.16 6.12
N VAL A 235 6.14 -9.12 4.88
CA VAL A 235 5.29 -8.68 3.74
C VAL A 235 4.15 -9.66 3.52
N ALA A 236 4.40 -10.97 3.60
CA ALA A 236 3.37 -12.00 3.42
C ALA A 236 2.23 -11.87 4.45
N ASP A 237 2.57 -11.64 5.73
CA ASP A 237 1.64 -11.51 6.84
C ASP A 237 0.95 -10.15 6.87
N PHE A 238 1.71 -9.07 6.58
CA PHE A 238 1.19 -7.71 6.60
C PHE A 238 0.24 -7.44 5.44
N ILE A 239 0.42 -8.06 4.26
CA ILE A 239 -0.39 -7.82 3.06
C ILE A 239 -1.44 -8.93 2.90
N GLY A 240 -2.64 -8.70 3.38
CA GLY A 240 -3.75 -9.66 3.31
C GLY A 240 -3.58 -10.83 4.28
N GLU A 241 -4.56 -11.72 4.28
CA GLU A 241 -4.49 -12.96 5.07
C GLU A 241 -3.58 -13.99 4.39
N THR A 242 -2.82 -14.74 5.18
CA THR A 242 -1.98 -15.84 4.67
C THR A 242 -1.88 -16.97 5.69
N ASN A 243 -1.77 -18.20 5.19
CA ASN A 243 -1.30 -19.32 5.99
C ASN A 243 0.22 -19.37 5.92
N LEU A 244 0.89 -19.30 7.05
CA LEU A 244 2.34 -19.43 7.16
C LEU A 244 2.68 -20.81 7.71
N LEU A 245 3.41 -21.59 6.93
CA LEU A 245 3.83 -22.94 7.28
C LEU A 245 5.35 -22.99 7.38
N GLU A 246 5.88 -23.56 8.46
CA GLU A 246 7.28 -23.91 8.52
C GLU A 246 7.52 -25.19 7.70
N VAL A 247 8.42 -25.13 6.75
CA VAL A 247 8.73 -26.22 5.83
C VAL A 247 10.24 -26.47 5.74
N THR A 248 10.62 -27.70 5.45
CA THR A 248 12.00 -28.03 5.07
C THR A 248 12.03 -28.36 3.58
N VAL A 249 12.97 -27.75 2.86
CA VAL A 249 13.18 -28.02 1.44
C VAL A 249 13.95 -29.35 1.27
N ASP A 250 13.32 -30.35 0.67
CA ASP A 250 13.95 -31.66 0.43
C ASP A 250 14.91 -31.60 -0.75
N GLN A 251 14.41 -31.10 -1.89
CA GLN A 251 15.20 -30.96 -3.12
C GLN A 251 14.69 -29.83 -3.98
N ILE A 252 15.56 -29.34 -4.84
CA ILE A 252 15.24 -28.37 -5.88
C ILE A 252 15.63 -28.99 -7.23
N ASP A 253 14.63 -29.05 -8.14
CA ASP A 253 14.81 -29.55 -9.48
C ASP A 253 14.02 -28.73 -10.49
N ALA A 254 14.63 -28.41 -11.64
CA ALA A 254 14.02 -27.67 -12.74
C ALA A 254 13.26 -26.39 -12.31
N GLY A 255 13.77 -25.64 -11.33
CA GLY A 255 13.15 -24.41 -10.80
C GLY A 255 11.98 -24.64 -9.86
N ARG A 256 11.76 -25.89 -9.40
CA ARG A 256 10.76 -26.23 -8.39
C ARG A 256 11.39 -26.80 -7.14
N ALA A 257 10.83 -26.48 -6.00
CA ALA A 257 11.23 -26.97 -4.69
C ALA A 257 10.18 -27.96 -4.19
N ALA A 258 10.62 -29.16 -3.81
CA ALA A 258 9.83 -30.09 -3.02
C ALA A 258 10.09 -29.85 -1.55
N CYS A 259 9.06 -29.66 -0.77
CA CYS A 259 9.13 -29.32 0.66
C CYS A 259 8.29 -30.30 1.46
N HIS A 260 8.72 -30.56 2.70
CA HIS A 260 7.90 -31.30 3.65
C HIS A 260 7.54 -30.45 4.87
N LEU A 261 6.32 -30.67 5.37
CA LEU A 261 5.83 -30.16 6.63
C LEU A 261 5.92 -31.27 7.70
N GLY A 262 5.73 -30.91 8.97
CA GLY A 262 5.40 -31.87 10.01
C GLY A 262 4.24 -32.79 9.60
N GLY A 263 4.14 -34.00 10.21
CA GLY A 263 3.07 -34.96 9.87
C GLY A 263 3.23 -35.70 8.53
N GLY A 264 4.37 -35.54 7.83
CA GLY A 264 4.67 -36.27 6.61
C GLY A 264 4.05 -35.71 5.33
N HIS A 265 3.44 -34.52 5.40
CA HIS A 265 2.87 -33.82 4.23
C HIS A 265 3.96 -33.27 3.33
N ARG A 266 3.76 -33.38 2.01
CA ARG A 266 4.65 -32.83 0.98
C ARG A 266 3.94 -31.83 0.12
N LEU A 267 4.62 -30.72 -0.19
CA LEU A 267 4.15 -29.65 -1.05
C LEU A 267 5.24 -29.29 -2.07
N THR A 268 4.83 -28.90 -3.26
CA THR A 268 5.74 -28.44 -4.30
C THR A 268 5.44 -26.99 -4.67
N CYS A 269 6.45 -26.15 -4.74
CA CYS A 269 6.33 -24.74 -5.14
C CYS A 269 7.44 -24.32 -6.08
N ASP A 270 7.40 -23.10 -6.55
CA ASP A 270 8.50 -22.55 -7.32
C ASP A 270 9.71 -22.31 -6.40
N ALA A 271 10.89 -22.66 -6.87
CA ALA A 271 12.13 -22.39 -6.16
C ALA A 271 12.39 -20.87 -6.06
N VAL A 272 13.01 -20.46 -4.98
CA VAL A 272 13.40 -19.07 -4.73
C VAL A 272 14.92 -18.99 -4.59
N ASP A 273 15.52 -18.01 -5.24
CA ASP A 273 16.95 -17.79 -5.18
C ASP A 273 17.43 -17.59 -3.73
N GLY A 274 18.54 -18.23 -3.37
CA GLY A 274 19.08 -18.18 -2.02
C GLY A 274 18.57 -19.26 -1.07
N ILE A 275 17.55 -20.04 -1.44
CA ILE A 275 17.05 -21.18 -0.67
C ILE A 275 17.57 -22.48 -1.27
N GLY A 276 18.26 -23.32 -0.49
CA GLY A 276 18.82 -24.60 -0.91
C GLY A 276 18.12 -25.80 -0.26
N ALA A 277 18.45 -27.01 -0.74
CA ALA A 277 18.00 -28.24 -0.11
C ALA A 277 18.51 -28.33 1.35
N GLY A 278 17.64 -28.83 2.25
CA GLY A 278 17.89 -28.89 3.70
C GLY A 278 17.55 -27.58 4.45
N ALA A 279 17.21 -26.49 3.76
CA ALA A 279 16.83 -25.23 4.39
C ALA A 279 15.47 -25.35 5.09
N ARG A 280 15.37 -24.82 6.31
CA ARG A 280 14.10 -24.57 7.02
C ARG A 280 13.69 -23.14 6.73
N VAL A 281 12.51 -22.97 6.15
CA VAL A 281 11.98 -21.68 5.69
C VAL A 281 10.47 -21.63 5.90
N HIS A 282 9.89 -20.45 5.75
CA HIS A 282 8.43 -20.31 5.76
C HIS A 282 7.87 -20.41 4.34
N MET A 283 6.68 -21.03 4.26
CA MET A 283 5.86 -21.08 3.04
C MET A 283 4.58 -20.31 3.27
N SER A 284 4.26 -19.39 2.37
CA SER A 284 3.01 -18.62 2.38
C SER A 284 2.00 -19.26 1.42
N LEU A 285 0.74 -19.34 1.88
CA LEU A 285 -0.40 -19.87 1.13
C LEU A 285 -1.60 -18.93 1.34
N ARG A 286 -2.08 -18.29 0.29
CA ARG A 286 -3.25 -17.41 0.37
C ARG A 286 -4.54 -18.23 0.53
N PRO A 287 -5.43 -17.91 1.52
CA PRO A 287 -6.65 -18.67 1.78
C PRO A 287 -7.60 -18.80 0.59
N GLU A 288 -7.68 -17.79 -0.26
CA GLU A 288 -8.53 -17.76 -1.47
C GLU A 288 -8.00 -18.59 -2.63
N ARG A 289 -6.74 -19.04 -2.58
CA ARG A 289 -6.13 -19.93 -3.58
C ARG A 289 -6.19 -21.41 -3.18
N LEU A 290 -6.94 -21.70 -2.13
CA LEU A 290 -7.15 -23.01 -1.58
C LEU A 290 -8.61 -23.41 -1.69
N PHE A 291 -8.87 -24.71 -1.82
CA PHE A 291 -10.22 -25.23 -1.85
C PHE A 291 -10.33 -26.57 -1.13
N LEU A 292 -11.53 -26.88 -0.64
CA LEU A 292 -11.81 -28.08 0.14
C LEU A 292 -12.49 -29.14 -0.72
N SER A 293 -12.16 -30.42 -0.44
CA SER A 293 -12.82 -31.58 -1.05
C SER A 293 -12.99 -32.69 -0.03
N SER A 294 -13.93 -33.63 -0.32
CA SER A 294 -14.17 -34.85 0.50
C SER A 294 -13.18 -35.98 0.23
N ALA A 295 -12.35 -35.84 -0.81
CA ALA A 295 -11.33 -36.82 -1.18
C ALA A 295 -10.12 -36.07 -1.74
N PRO A 296 -8.90 -36.62 -1.63
CA PRO A 296 -7.72 -36.01 -2.22
C PRO A 296 -7.88 -35.91 -3.74
N THR A 297 -7.60 -34.74 -4.31
CA THR A 297 -7.65 -34.52 -5.76
C THR A 297 -6.31 -34.75 -6.42
N GLU A 298 -5.22 -34.51 -5.70
CA GLU A 298 -3.83 -34.69 -6.13
C GLU A 298 -2.97 -35.20 -4.97
N SER A 299 -1.73 -35.58 -5.27
CA SER A 299 -0.77 -36.08 -4.30
C SER A 299 -0.35 -35.07 -3.22
N GLU A 300 -0.66 -33.78 -3.42
CA GLU A 300 -0.29 -32.66 -2.56
C GLU A 300 -1.46 -32.16 -1.68
N SER A 301 -2.54 -32.94 -1.56
CA SER A 301 -3.67 -32.58 -0.70
C SER A 301 -3.29 -32.74 0.78
N LEU A 302 -3.60 -31.71 1.60
CA LEU A 302 -3.38 -31.74 3.04
C LEU A 302 -4.65 -32.25 3.74
N LYS A 303 -4.52 -33.29 4.57
CA LYS A 303 -5.64 -33.76 5.39
C LYS A 303 -5.86 -32.80 6.57
N ALA A 304 -7.12 -32.42 6.78
CA ALA A 304 -7.49 -31.48 7.82
C ALA A 304 -8.89 -31.79 8.36
N ARG A 305 -9.23 -31.23 9.54
CA ARG A 305 -10.56 -31.28 10.13
C ARG A 305 -11.13 -29.85 10.21
N VAL A 306 -12.37 -29.68 9.79
CA VAL A 306 -13.09 -28.40 9.90
C VAL A 306 -13.33 -28.09 11.37
N ARG A 307 -12.81 -26.94 11.85
CA ARG A 307 -13.07 -26.43 13.19
C ARG A 307 -14.33 -25.58 13.21
N GLU A 308 -14.38 -24.57 12.33
CA GLU A 308 -15.51 -23.66 12.23
C GLU A 308 -15.59 -22.98 10.88
N ASN A 309 -16.77 -22.45 10.56
CA ASN A 309 -17.02 -21.63 9.38
C ASN A 309 -17.46 -20.22 9.79
N ILE A 310 -16.77 -19.20 9.30
CA ILE A 310 -17.07 -17.80 9.56
C ILE A 310 -17.66 -17.18 8.29
N PHE A 311 -18.93 -16.74 8.35
CA PHE A 311 -19.60 -16.07 7.26
C PHE A 311 -19.20 -14.58 7.21
N ILE A 312 -18.61 -14.14 6.10
CA ILE A 312 -18.11 -12.75 5.88
C ILE A 312 -18.95 -12.02 4.83
N GLY A 313 -20.16 -12.52 4.52
CA GLY A 313 -21.03 -11.93 3.49
C GLY A 313 -20.68 -12.44 2.09
N THR A 314 -19.71 -11.87 1.42
CA THR A 314 -19.25 -12.30 0.07
C THR A 314 -18.52 -13.63 0.08
N ASP A 315 -17.92 -13.99 1.22
CA ASP A 315 -17.07 -15.15 1.39
C ASP A 315 -17.40 -15.91 2.65
N ILE A 316 -16.95 -17.17 2.71
CA ILE A 316 -16.92 -18.01 3.90
C ILE A 316 -15.46 -18.33 4.19
N SER A 317 -14.99 -18.00 5.40
CA SER A 317 -13.67 -18.39 5.89
C SER A 317 -13.83 -19.66 6.72
N THR A 318 -13.26 -20.75 6.27
CA THR A 318 -13.23 -22.04 6.99
C THR A 318 -11.91 -22.16 7.73
N ILE A 319 -11.99 -22.31 9.05
CA ILE A 319 -10.84 -22.59 9.92
C ILE A 319 -10.70 -24.09 10.07
N LEU A 320 -9.49 -24.57 9.88
CA LEU A 320 -9.14 -25.98 9.84
C LEU A 320 -8.03 -26.31 10.84
N ASP A 321 -8.08 -27.48 11.41
CA ASP A 321 -6.98 -28.11 12.14
C ASP A 321 -6.27 -29.09 11.20
N LEU A 322 -5.00 -28.84 10.89
CA LEU A 322 -4.14 -29.83 10.23
C LEU A 322 -3.70 -30.86 11.27
N ASP A 323 -3.60 -32.12 10.87
CA ASP A 323 -3.01 -33.18 11.70
C ASP A 323 -1.56 -32.78 12.04
N ASP A 324 -1.26 -32.57 13.33
CA ASP A 324 0.04 -32.10 13.85
C ASP A 324 0.55 -30.75 13.29
N GLY A 325 -0.35 -29.86 12.84
CA GLY A 325 -0.01 -28.58 12.21
C GLY A 325 -0.63 -27.35 12.87
N PRO A 326 -0.27 -26.16 12.40
CA PRO A 326 -0.88 -24.90 12.83
C PRO A 326 -2.33 -24.79 12.36
N GLU A 327 -3.06 -23.80 12.90
CA GLU A 327 -4.35 -23.36 12.35
C GLU A 327 -4.20 -22.99 10.88
N PHE A 328 -5.15 -23.43 10.05
CA PHE A 328 -5.13 -23.22 8.62
C PHE A 328 -6.45 -22.63 8.14
N ARG A 329 -6.41 -21.72 7.18
CA ARG A 329 -7.59 -21.03 6.69
C ARG A 329 -7.78 -21.25 5.20
N VAL A 330 -9.04 -21.49 4.82
CA VAL A 330 -9.46 -21.54 3.42
C VAL A 330 -10.61 -20.57 3.23
N ARG A 331 -10.53 -19.72 2.20
CA ARG A 331 -11.57 -18.76 1.88
C ARG A 331 -12.28 -19.17 0.61
N ALA A 332 -13.59 -19.33 0.70
CA ALA A 332 -14.45 -19.72 -0.41
C ALA A 332 -15.47 -18.63 -0.71
N SER A 333 -15.68 -18.28 -1.97
CA SER A 333 -16.73 -17.33 -2.36
C SER A 333 -18.11 -17.89 -2.04
N ASN A 334 -18.95 -17.08 -1.38
CA ASN A 334 -20.35 -17.38 -1.06
C ASN A 334 -21.27 -17.16 -2.27
N SER A 335 -20.86 -17.61 -3.46
CA SER A 335 -21.70 -17.52 -4.65
C SER A 335 -22.47 -18.82 -4.89
N SER A 336 -23.75 -18.73 -5.28
CA SER A 336 -24.58 -19.90 -5.65
C SER A 336 -24.05 -20.69 -6.87
N ARG A 337 -23.05 -20.17 -7.56
CA ARG A 337 -22.36 -20.78 -8.70
C ARG A 337 -20.94 -21.28 -8.36
N GLY A 338 -20.50 -21.05 -7.09
CA GLY A 338 -19.15 -21.48 -6.67
C GLY A 338 -19.03 -22.99 -6.54
N THR A 339 -17.93 -23.54 -7.02
CA THR A 339 -17.55 -24.96 -6.86
C THR A 339 -17.10 -25.29 -5.44
N SER A 340 -16.98 -24.30 -4.57
CA SER A 340 -16.47 -24.47 -3.21
C SER A 340 -17.57 -25.01 -2.29
N ARG A 341 -17.41 -26.27 -1.87
CA ARG A 341 -18.27 -26.87 -0.85
C ARG A 341 -17.87 -26.34 0.53
N VAL A 342 -18.86 -25.91 1.31
CA VAL A 342 -18.72 -25.70 2.73
C VAL A 342 -18.99 -27.02 3.44
N PHE A 343 -18.15 -27.40 4.34
CA PHE A 343 -18.24 -28.64 5.12
C PHE A 343 -18.59 -28.28 6.59
N ASP A 344 -19.42 -29.11 7.21
CA ASP A 344 -19.80 -28.90 8.62
C ASP A 344 -18.61 -29.05 9.57
N PRO A 345 -18.61 -28.32 10.71
CA PRO A 345 -17.61 -28.51 11.76
C PRO A 345 -17.46 -29.98 12.20
N GLY A 346 -16.24 -30.43 12.41
CA GLY A 346 -15.88 -31.79 12.74
C GLY A 346 -15.66 -32.71 11.52
N THR A 347 -16.01 -32.27 10.30
CA THR A 347 -15.81 -33.09 9.09
C THR A 347 -14.33 -33.17 8.73
N GLU A 348 -13.87 -34.36 8.36
CA GLU A 348 -12.56 -34.55 7.74
C GLU A 348 -12.62 -34.12 6.26
N VAL A 349 -11.65 -33.31 5.86
CA VAL A 349 -11.55 -32.73 4.51
C VAL A 349 -10.12 -32.78 4.00
N PHE A 350 -9.99 -32.58 2.70
CA PHE A 350 -8.70 -32.38 2.04
C PHE A 350 -8.59 -30.94 1.55
N VAL A 351 -7.51 -30.26 1.99
CA VAL A 351 -7.15 -28.94 1.47
C VAL A 351 -6.33 -29.14 0.21
N ASN A 352 -6.81 -28.62 -0.88
CA ASN A 352 -6.15 -28.61 -2.17
C ASN A 352 -5.75 -27.18 -2.53
N MET A 353 -4.76 -27.03 -3.40
CA MET A 353 -4.26 -25.72 -3.78
C MET A 353 -4.21 -25.55 -5.29
N GLU A 354 -4.40 -24.31 -5.73
CA GLU A 354 -4.16 -23.94 -7.11
C GLU A 354 -2.66 -24.03 -7.44
N ARG A 355 -2.35 -24.34 -8.70
CA ARG A 355 -0.95 -24.36 -9.15
C ARG A 355 -0.28 -23.00 -8.91
N GLY A 356 0.87 -22.99 -8.25
CA GLY A 356 1.62 -21.78 -7.90
C GLY A 356 1.00 -20.99 -6.74
N ALA A 357 0.13 -21.59 -5.92
CA ALA A 357 -0.41 -20.97 -4.72
C ALA A 357 0.62 -20.86 -3.60
N ALA A 358 1.53 -21.85 -3.52
CA ALA A 358 2.55 -21.93 -2.48
C ALA A 358 3.77 -21.06 -2.85
N ARG A 359 4.28 -20.26 -1.89
CA ARG A 359 5.45 -19.41 -2.05
C ARG A 359 6.41 -19.57 -0.89
N LEU A 360 7.69 -19.88 -1.18
CA LEU A 360 8.77 -19.83 -0.18
C LEU A 360 9.15 -18.39 0.10
N LEU A 361 9.42 -18.07 1.37
CA LEU A 361 9.81 -16.76 1.84
C LEU A 361 11.29 -16.77 2.25
N VAL A 362 11.98 -15.71 1.92
CA VAL A 362 13.36 -15.47 2.36
C VAL A 362 13.27 -14.58 3.60
N ASP A 363 13.68 -15.09 4.77
CA ASP A 363 13.73 -14.33 6.02
C ASP A 363 15.02 -13.52 6.18
#